data_bbfc2a04b0be9c9d4f3ad79ca0a71aff
#
_entry.id   bbfc2a04b0be9c9d4f3ad79ca0a71aff
#
_cell.length_a   1.000
_cell.length_b   1.000
_cell.length_c   1.000
_cell.angle_alpha   90.00
_cell.angle_beta   90.00
_cell.angle_gamma   90.00
#
_symmetry.space_group_name_H-M   'P 1'
#
loop_
_entity.id
_entity.type
_entity.pdbx_description
1 polymer ?
#
loop_
_entity_poly.entity_id
_entity_poly.type
_entity_poly.pdbx_seq_one_letter_code
_entity_poly.pdbx_strand_id
1 'polypeptide(L)'
;FSHTKQYRYNYFTGRVDKSQSFEVTGANIGLAKRLRIPDDYFTLSQSLGYQYYNLKNYYTGLFPFGDGNSNNLSYTVALSRNNTYTNPIFPLGGSEFVISARFSLPYSLWNGIDYANLGDLEKYQDDDGNPDPAKIEQEKFRWLEFYKVKFKGSWYTRLFDKLVLRTHTEFGFLGAFNNDRGVIPFDRFFLGGDGMSQYAMDGRETISLRGYPNQSLSTQDGSTIYNRFSLELRYPITLKPAASIFGLTFLETGQGYNSFREFNPFNG
;
A
#
# COMPACT_ATOMS: atom_id res chain seq x y z
N PHE A 1 -0.93 -19.89 1.60
CA PHE A 1 0.52 -20.00 1.65
C PHE A 1 1.10 -19.47 0.35
N SER A 2 2.14 -18.67 0.43
CA SER A 2 2.89 -18.14 -0.71
C SER A 2 4.39 -18.23 -0.45
N HIS A 3 5.13 -18.53 -1.48
CA HIS A 3 6.59 -18.48 -1.45
C HIS A 3 7.07 -17.92 -2.79
N THR A 4 7.87 -16.88 -2.74
CA THR A 4 8.45 -16.25 -3.94
C THR A 4 9.90 -15.97 -3.69
N LYS A 5 10.74 -16.28 -4.68
CA LYS A 5 12.17 -16.01 -4.64
C LYS A 5 12.62 -15.37 -5.94
N GLN A 6 13.28 -14.25 -5.82
CA GLN A 6 13.83 -13.50 -6.94
C GLN A 6 15.34 -13.45 -6.81
N TYR A 7 16.03 -13.63 -7.92
CA TYR A 7 17.46 -13.45 -8.05
C TYR A 7 17.78 -12.21 -8.88
N ARG A 8 18.94 -11.61 -8.65
CA ARG A 8 19.36 -10.47 -9.43
C ARG A 8 19.82 -10.92 -10.82
N TYR A 9 19.36 -10.22 -11.84
CA TYR A 9 19.84 -10.41 -13.21
C TYR A 9 21.02 -9.48 -13.46
N ASN A 10 22.13 -10.06 -13.91
CA ASN A 10 23.32 -9.30 -14.30
C ASN A 10 23.24 -9.01 -15.80
N TYR A 11 22.94 -7.76 -16.14
CA TYR A 11 22.81 -7.32 -17.54
C TYR A 11 24.11 -7.37 -18.33
N PHE A 12 25.29 -7.31 -17.68
CA PHE A 12 26.58 -7.40 -18.33
C PHE A 12 26.96 -8.82 -18.74
N THR A 13 26.60 -9.80 -17.95
CA THR A 13 26.91 -11.22 -18.21
C THR A 13 25.75 -11.97 -18.86
N GLY A 14 24.55 -11.37 -18.91
CA GLY A 14 23.34 -12.02 -19.38
C GLY A 14 22.89 -13.21 -18.52
N ARG A 15 23.31 -13.27 -17.26
CA ARG A 15 23.04 -14.40 -16.37
C ARG A 15 22.39 -13.96 -15.07
N VAL A 16 21.63 -14.88 -14.48
CA VAL A 16 21.07 -14.73 -13.14
C VAL A 16 22.15 -14.99 -12.09
N ASP A 17 22.35 -14.03 -11.20
CA ASP A 17 23.27 -14.17 -10.06
C ASP A 17 22.51 -14.79 -8.87
N LYS A 18 22.80 -16.05 -8.58
CA LYS A 18 22.18 -16.80 -7.49
C LYS A 18 22.75 -16.45 -6.10
N SER A 19 23.85 -15.73 -6.03
CA SER A 19 24.41 -15.23 -4.77
C SER A 19 23.61 -14.06 -4.21
N GLN A 20 22.83 -13.40 -5.08
CA GLN A 20 21.97 -12.27 -4.74
C GLN A 20 20.51 -12.68 -4.84
N SER A 21 19.82 -12.74 -3.72
CA SER A 21 18.42 -13.17 -3.71
C SER A 21 17.56 -12.40 -2.70
N PHE A 22 16.32 -12.20 -3.10
CA PHE A 22 15.23 -11.73 -2.25
C PHE A 22 14.14 -12.81 -2.19
N GLU A 23 13.77 -13.21 -1.00
CA GLU A 23 12.84 -14.29 -0.75
C GLU A 23 11.72 -13.82 0.19
N VAL A 24 10.50 -14.10 -0.18
CA VAL A 24 9.30 -13.82 0.62
C VAL A 24 8.51 -15.11 0.81
N THR A 25 8.32 -15.49 2.06
CA THR A 25 7.49 -16.64 2.43
C THR A 25 6.38 -16.17 3.34
N GLY A 26 5.15 -16.56 3.07
CA GLY A 26 4.02 -16.08 3.86
C GLY A 26 2.84 -17.03 3.91
N ALA A 27 2.02 -16.82 4.92
CA ALA A 27 0.73 -17.46 5.08
C ALA A 27 -0.31 -16.44 5.53
N ASN A 28 -1.53 -16.58 5.05
CA ASN A 28 -2.66 -15.74 5.44
C ASN A 28 -3.88 -16.61 5.69
N ILE A 29 -4.61 -16.28 6.74
CA ILE A 29 -5.92 -16.86 7.05
C ILE A 29 -6.92 -15.72 7.23
N GLY A 30 -8.07 -15.82 6.60
CA GLY A 30 -9.07 -14.75 6.67
C GLY A 30 -10.49 -15.28 6.69
N LEU A 31 -11.37 -14.46 7.25
CA LEU A 31 -12.80 -14.68 7.30
C LEU A 31 -13.51 -13.44 6.79
N ALA A 32 -14.57 -13.63 6.03
CA ALA A 32 -15.47 -12.58 5.61
C ALA A 32 -16.91 -12.92 5.97
N LYS A 33 -17.63 -11.95 6.52
CA LYS A 33 -19.03 -12.09 6.92
C LYS A 33 -19.86 -10.96 6.35
N ARG A 34 -20.94 -11.32 5.65
CA ARG A 34 -21.96 -10.35 5.26
C ARG A 34 -22.76 -9.94 6.48
N LEU A 35 -22.89 -8.65 6.68
CA LEU A 35 -23.68 -8.06 7.75
C LEU A 35 -25.10 -7.79 7.23
N ARG A 36 -26.09 -7.91 8.14
CA ARG A 36 -27.49 -7.59 7.82
C ARG A 36 -27.92 -6.21 8.30
N ILE A 37 -27.13 -5.59 9.15
CA ILE A 37 -27.37 -4.29 9.75
C ILE A 37 -26.16 -3.41 9.46
N PRO A 38 -26.34 -2.18 8.95
CA PRO A 38 -27.61 -1.45 8.69
C PRO A 38 -28.34 -1.89 7.43
N ASP A 39 -27.65 -2.54 6.47
CA ASP A 39 -28.25 -3.13 5.28
C ASP A 39 -27.45 -4.36 4.81
N ASP A 40 -28.01 -5.14 3.88
CA ASP A 40 -27.41 -6.40 3.39
C ASP A 40 -26.19 -6.21 2.45
N TYR A 41 -25.74 -4.99 2.24
CA TYR A 41 -24.64 -4.67 1.33
C TYR A 41 -23.28 -4.58 2.05
N PHE A 42 -23.28 -4.63 3.39
CA PHE A 42 -22.06 -4.59 4.18
C PHE A 42 -21.38 -5.96 4.30
N THR A 43 -20.08 -5.94 4.17
CA THR A 43 -19.23 -7.12 4.43
C THR A 43 -18.09 -6.71 5.36
N LEU A 44 -17.94 -7.43 6.46
CA LEU A 44 -16.82 -7.33 7.37
C LEU A 44 -15.84 -8.46 7.03
N SER A 45 -14.59 -8.13 6.72
CA SER A 45 -13.51 -9.07 6.52
C SER A 45 -12.41 -8.87 7.56
N GLN A 46 -11.81 -9.97 7.99
CA GLN A 46 -10.71 -10.00 8.93
C GLN A 46 -9.70 -11.02 8.46
N SER A 47 -8.43 -10.71 8.56
CA SER A 47 -7.37 -11.65 8.21
C SER A 47 -6.14 -11.48 9.10
N LEU A 48 -5.49 -12.58 9.39
CA LEU A 48 -4.20 -12.65 10.05
C LEU A 48 -3.18 -13.16 9.04
N GLY A 49 -2.14 -12.38 8.81
CA GLY A 49 -1.07 -12.70 7.88
C GLY A 49 0.29 -12.72 8.55
N TYR A 50 1.12 -13.67 8.16
CA TYR A 50 2.52 -13.69 8.50
C TYR A 50 3.35 -13.75 7.23
N GLN A 51 4.39 -12.89 7.14
CA GLN A 51 5.34 -12.86 6.04
C GLN A 51 6.76 -12.80 6.61
N TYR A 52 7.62 -13.62 6.06
CA TYR A 52 9.04 -13.64 6.32
C TYR A 52 9.77 -13.18 5.07
N TYR A 53 10.60 -12.16 5.23
CA TYR A 53 11.46 -11.61 4.20
C TYR A 53 12.90 -12.02 4.48
N ASN A 54 13.62 -12.48 3.47
CA ASN A 54 15.03 -12.84 3.57
C ASN A 54 15.80 -12.26 2.38
N LEU A 55 16.80 -11.47 2.69
CA LEU A 55 17.68 -10.81 1.73
C LEU A 55 19.08 -11.38 1.85
N LYS A 56 19.68 -11.68 0.71
CA LYS A 56 21.09 -12.09 0.59
C LYS A 56 21.75 -11.23 -0.47
N ASN A 57 22.57 -10.29 -0.04
CA ASN A 57 23.28 -9.33 -0.88
C ASN A 57 22.37 -8.71 -1.97
N TYR A 58 21.12 -8.44 -1.60
CA TYR A 58 20.07 -7.98 -2.53
C TYR A 58 19.49 -6.66 -2.05
N TYR A 59 20.01 -5.56 -2.61
CA TYR A 59 19.48 -4.23 -2.31
C TYR A 59 18.18 -4.03 -3.10
N THR A 60 17.08 -3.98 -2.36
CA THR A 60 15.77 -3.62 -2.88
C THR A 60 15.50 -2.16 -2.58
N GLY A 61 14.68 -1.45 -3.03
CA GLY A 61 14.27 -0.14 -2.47
C GLY A 61 13.44 -0.27 -1.19
N LEU A 62 13.26 -1.50 -0.67
CA LEU A 62 12.42 -1.81 0.49
C LEU A 62 13.14 -1.67 1.81
N PHE A 63 14.35 -2.17 1.85
CA PHE A 63 15.17 -2.18 3.05
C PHE A 63 16.46 -1.42 2.79
N PRO A 64 16.95 -0.65 3.75
CA PRO A 64 18.24 0.04 3.63
C PRO A 64 19.44 -0.91 3.76
N PHE A 65 19.20 -2.18 4.08
CA PHE A 65 20.22 -3.24 4.14
C PHE A 65 20.06 -4.25 3.00
N GLY A 66 21.16 -4.82 2.54
CA GLY A 66 21.18 -5.84 1.48
C GLY A 66 21.21 -7.27 1.99
N ASP A 67 21.64 -7.48 3.23
CA ASP A 67 21.68 -8.75 3.93
C ASP A 67 20.86 -8.67 5.21
N GLY A 68 19.96 -9.61 5.41
CA GLY A 68 19.14 -9.64 6.61
C GLY A 68 17.78 -10.27 6.42
N ASN A 69 16.98 -10.18 7.46
CA ASN A 69 15.62 -10.72 7.45
C ASN A 69 14.64 -9.82 8.18
N SER A 70 13.37 -9.98 7.85
CA SER A 70 12.29 -9.24 8.49
C SER A 70 11.05 -10.11 8.66
N ASN A 71 10.37 -9.95 9.78
CA ASN A 71 9.15 -10.67 10.11
C ASN A 71 7.97 -9.69 10.16
N ASN A 72 6.90 -10.02 9.49
CA ASN A 72 5.67 -9.23 9.47
C ASN A 72 4.49 -10.09 9.91
N LEU A 73 4.08 -9.94 11.15
CA LEU A 73 2.82 -10.49 11.64
C LEU A 73 1.80 -9.36 11.69
N SER A 74 0.82 -9.40 10.82
CA SER A 74 -0.15 -8.33 10.69
C SER A 74 -1.58 -8.84 10.72
N TYR A 75 -2.45 -8.07 11.37
CA TYR A 75 -3.89 -8.25 11.36
C TYR A 75 -4.54 -7.17 10.50
N THR A 76 -5.43 -7.60 9.64
CA THR A 76 -6.19 -6.69 8.76
C THR A 76 -7.68 -6.84 9.05
N VAL A 77 -8.35 -5.71 9.24
CA VAL A 77 -9.81 -5.63 9.29
C VAL A 77 -10.28 -4.69 8.18
N ALA A 78 -11.32 -5.07 7.47
CA ALA A 78 -11.91 -4.19 6.46
C ALA A 78 -13.45 -4.30 6.50
N LEU A 79 -14.07 -3.13 6.40
CA LEU A 79 -15.51 -2.99 6.22
C LEU A 79 -15.76 -2.46 4.82
N SER A 80 -16.48 -3.22 4.03
CA SER A 80 -16.88 -2.82 2.67
C SER A 80 -18.39 -2.75 2.56
N ARG A 81 -18.86 -1.85 1.71
CA ARG A 81 -20.26 -1.78 1.30
C ARG A 81 -20.31 -1.58 -0.20
N ASN A 82 -21.17 -2.34 -0.87
CA ASN A 82 -21.41 -2.18 -2.30
C ASN A 82 -22.88 -2.39 -2.61
N ASN A 83 -23.55 -1.31 -3.01
CA ASN A 83 -24.93 -1.32 -3.50
C ASN A 83 -25.06 -0.72 -4.92
N THR A 84 -24.00 -0.80 -5.72
CA THR A 84 -24.06 -0.39 -7.12
C THR A 84 -24.96 -1.36 -7.89
N TYR A 85 -25.99 -0.81 -8.51
CA TYR A 85 -27.08 -1.62 -9.08
C TYR A 85 -26.67 -2.32 -10.36
N THR A 86 -27.12 -3.54 -10.52
CA THR A 86 -27.28 -4.40 -11.71
C THR A 86 -26.24 -4.41 -12.81
N ASN A 87 -25.43 -3.38 -13.02
CA ASN A 87 -24.34 -3.39 -13.99
C ASN A 87 -23.02 -3.02 -13.34
N PRO A 88 -22.12 -3.98 -13.08
CA PRO A 88 -20.84 -3.71 -12.44
C PRO A 88 -19.89 -2.90 -13.31
N ILE A 89 -20.07 -2.90 -14.65
CA ILE A 89 -19.23 -2.14 -15.57
C ILE A 89 -19.67 -0.69 -15.65
N PHE A 90 -20.98 -0.47 -15.63
CA PHE A 90 -21.59 0.87 -15.74
C PHE A 90 -22.70 1.04 -14.68
N PRO A 91 -22.36 1.26 -13.41
CA PRO A 91 -23.36 1.57 -12.39
C PRO A 91 -24.13 2.85 -12.74
N LEU A 92 -25.44 2.78 -12.70
CA LEU A 92 -26.32 3.94 -12.90
C LEU A 92 -26.62 4.69 -11.61
N GLY A 93 -26.27 4.11 -10.47
CA GLY A 93 -26.48 4.68 -9.16
C GLY A 93 -25.90 3.78 -8.07
N GLY A 94 -26.01 4.24 -6.82
CA GLY A 94 -25.47 3.54 -5.67
C GLY A 94 -24.09 3.99 -5.26
N SER A 95 -23.49 3.24 -4.35
CA SER A 95 -22.14 3.52 -3.84
C SER A 95 -21.40 2.24 -3.52
N GLU A 96 -20.10 2.34 -3.60
CA GLU A 96 -19.18 1.32 -3.11
C GLU A 96 -18.11 2.00 -2.27
N PHE A 97 -17.79 1.43 -1.13
CA PHE A 97 -16.65 1.87 -0.35
C PHE A 97 -16.01 0.74 0.43
N VAL A 98 -14.74 0.92 0.76
CA VAL A 98 -13.97 0.06 1.63
C VAL A 98 -13.18 0.96 2.59
N ILE A 99 -13.31 0.69 3.88
CA ILE A 99 -12.36 1.16 4.89
C ILE A 99 -11.60 -0.04 5.43
N SER A 100 -10.30 0.05 5.46
CA SER A 100 -9.44 -1.03 5.95
C SER A 100 -8.38 -0.50 6.90
N ALA A 101 -8.10 -1.27 7.94
CA ALA A 101 -7.00 -1.05 8.85
C ALA A 101 -6.14 -2.31 8.92
N ARG A 102 -4.84 -2.18 8.67
CA ARG A 102 -3.83 -3.22 8.86
C ARG A 102 -2.82 -2.75 9.88
N PHE A 103 -2.55 -3.57 10.86
CA PHE A 103 -1.58 -3.26 11.91
C PHE A 103 -0.82 -4.51 12.34
N SER A 104 0.42 -4.30 12.70
CA SER A 104 1.26 -5.30 13.35
C SER A 104 1.19 -5.13 14.87
N LEU A 105 1.79 -6.06 15.59
CA LEU A 105 1.94 -5.91 17.04
C LEU A 105 2.95 -4.80 17.34
N PRO A 106 2.69 -3.93 18.35
CA PRO A 106 3.61 -2.89 18.78
C PRO A 106 4.74 -3.46 19.68
N TYR A 107 5.65 -4.19 19.07
CA TYR A 107 6.73 -4.92 19.75
C TYR A 107 7.61 -4.02 20.62
N SER A 108 7.82 -2.76 20.21
CA SER A 108 8.63 -1.79 20.93
C SER A 108 8.10 -1.46 22.32
N LEU A 109 6.81 -1.71 22.59
CA LEU A 109 6.21 -1.42 23.91
C LEU A 109 6.68 -2.39 25.00
N TRP A 110 7.17 -3.58 24.63
CA TRP A 110 7.52 -4.62 25.62
C TRP A 110 8.85 -5.33 25.40
N ASN A 111 9.58 -5.03 24.32
CA ASN A 111 10.85 -5.68 24.05
C ASN A 111 12.05 -5.06 24.80
N GLY A 112 11.84 -3.89 25.41
CA GLY A 112 12.86 -3.22 26.22
C GLY A 112 14.06 -2.66 25.45
N ILE A 113 13.94 -2.54 24.12
CA ILE A 113 15.01 -1.99 23.26
C ILE A 113 14.87 -0.49 23.15
N ASP A 114 15.94 0.24 23.46
CA ASP A 114 16.04 1.68 23.23
C ASP A 114 16.46 1.93 21.77
N TYR A 115 15.48 2.19 20.92
CA TYR A 115 15.69 2.41 19.48
C TYR A 115 16.33 3.77 19.14
N ALA A 116 16.28 4.74 20.06
CA ALA A 116 16.91 6.04 19.86
C ALA A 116 18.44 5.95 19.93
N ASN A 117 18.96 5.09 20.83
CA ASN A 117 20.38 5.01 21.17
C ASN A 117 21.05 3.69 20.68
N LEU A 118 20.49 3.04 19.65
CA LEU A 118 21.08 1.80 19.12
C LEU A 118 22.54 1.97 18.67
N GLY A 119 22.88 3.12 18.08
CA GLY A 119 24.23 3.40 17.60
C GLY A 119 25.31 3.46 18.69
N ASP A 120 24.93 3.63 19.95
CA ASP A 120 25.85 3.67 21.07
C ASP A 120 26.26 2.26 21.54
N LEU A 121 25.56 1.24 21.09
CA LEU A 121 25.83 -0.14 21.48
C LEU A 121 26.87 -0.77 20.54
N GLU A 122 27.91 -1.33 21.08
CA GLU A 122 29.04 -1.95 20.39
C GLU A 122 28.61 -2.96 19.30
N LYS A 123 27.54 -3.73 19.54
CA LYS A 123 27.02 -4.72 18.55
C LYS A 123 26.46 -4.09 17.26
N TYR A 124 26.17 -2.79 17.27
CA TYR A 124 25.63 -2.05 16.10
C TYR A 124 26.67 -1.06 15.54
N GLN A 125 27.93 -1.19 15.96
CA GLN A 125 29.06 -0.40 15.43
C GLN A 125 29.83 -1.21 14.38
N ASP A 126 30.56 -0.50 13.53
CA ASP A 126 31.53 -1.05 12.61
C ASP A 126 32.87 -1.36 13.33
N ASP A 127 33.87 -1.82 12.58
CA ASP A 127 35.20 -2.16 13.12
C ASP A 127 35.97 -0.92 13.63
N ASP A 128 35.56 0.28 13.23
CA ASP A 128 36.14 1.57 13.65
C ASP A 128 35.40 2.19 14.84
N GLY A 129 34.34 1.54 15.34
CA GLY A 129 33.53 2.02 16.47
C GLY A 129 32.46 3.05 16.09
N ASN A 130 32.17 3.25 14.78
CA ASN A 130 31.11 4.12 14.32
C ASN A 130 29.78 3.35 14.21
N PRO A 131 28.62 4.02 14.39
CA PRO A 131 27.32 3.40 14.17
C PRO A 131 27.19 2.81 12.76
N ASP A 132 26.89 1.52 12.66
CA ASP A 132 26.62 0.84 11.38
C ASP A 132 25.14 0.93 11.01
N PRO A 133 24.78 1.74 10.00
CA PRO A 133 23.38 1.93 9.63
C PRO A 133 22.68 0.61 9.23
N ALA A 134 23.39 -0.34 8.60
CA ALA A 134 22.81 -1.59 8.16
C ALA A 134 22.41 -2.48 9.35
N LYS A 135 23.28 -2.58 10.38
CA LYS A 135 22.99 -3.31 11.59
C LYS A 135 21.85 -2.67 12.41
N ILE A 136 21.84 -1.34 12.49
CA ILE A 136 20.80 -0.57 13.18
C ILE A 136 19.45 -0.78 12.50
N GLU A 137 19.39 -0.60 11.19
CA GLU A 137 18.14 -0.75 10.41
C GLU A 137 17.66 -2.21 10.39
N GLN A 138 18.58 -3.19 10.37
CA GLN A 138 18.23 -4.60 10.52
C GLN A 138 17.54 -4.88 11.88
N GLU A 139 18.01 -4.28 12.97
CA GLU A 139 17.36 -4.43 14.27
C GLU A 139 16.01 -3.72 14.33
N LYS A 140 15.93 -2.49 13.79
CA LYS A 140 14.67 -1.73 13.72
C LYS A 140 13.59 -2.48 12.96
N PHE A 141 13.93 -3.15 11.86
CA PHE A 141 12.98 -3.80 10.97
C PHE A 141 12.98 -5.34 11.04
N ARG A 142 13.65 -5.92 12.02
CA ARG A 142 13.62 -7.37 12.26
C ARG A 142 12.21 -7.90 12.51
N TRP A 143 11.41 -7.17 13.26
CA TRP A 143 9.98 -7.34 13.41
C TRP A 143 9.29 -6.04 13.00
N LEU A 144 8.47 -6.12 11.98
CA LEU A 144 7.81 -4.93 11.47
C LEU A 144 6.73 -4.44 12.42
N GLU A 145 6.73 -3.14 12.65
CA GLU A 145 5.81 -2.46 13.54
C GLU A 145 5.22 -1.26 12.82
N PHE A 146 3.92 -1.33 12.49
CA PHE A 146 3.22 -0.28 11.76
C PHE A 146 1.71 -0.38 11.91
N TYR A 147 1.05 0.70 11.57
CA TYR A 147 -0.37 0.72 11.25
C TYR A 147 -0.59 1.36 9.89
N LYS A 148 -1.55 0.84 9.14
CA LYS A 148 -1.93 1.34 7.81
C LYS A 148 -3.45 1.40 7.72
N VAL A 149 -3.99 2.59 7.51
CA VAL A 149 -5.43 2.80 7.36
C VAL A 149 -5.70 3.32 5.97
N LYS A 150 -6.68 2.75 5.28
CA LYS A 150 -7.09 3.20 3.95
C LYS A 150 -8.59 3.31 3.86
N PHE A 151 -9.01 4.33 3.14
CA PHE A 151 -10.38 4.52 2.69
C PHE A 151 -10.40 4.64 1.17
N LYS A 152 -11.34 3.96 0.54
CA LYS A 152 -11.61 4.05 -0.89
C LYS A 152 -13.11 4.02 -1.10
N GLY A 153 -13.64 5.00 -1.83
CA GLY A 153 -15.07 5.07 -2.07
C GLY A 153 -15.42 5.65 -3.42
N SER A 154 -16.49 5.14 -4.02
CA SER A 154 -17.11 5.68 -5.23
C SER A 154 -18.61 5.84 -5.01
N TRP A 155 -19.15 6.94 -5.49
CA TRP A 155 -20.58 7.23 -5.51
C TRP A 155 -21.00 7.51 -6.94
N TYR A 156 -22.13 6.92 -7.34
CA TYR A 156 -22.68 7.04 -8.67
C TYR A 156 -24.02 7.74 -8.56
N THR A 157 -24.12 8.94 -9.15
CA THR A 157 -25.32 9.76 -9.15
C THR A 157 -25.80 9.95 -10.57
N ARG A 158 -27.00 9.45 -10.87
CA ARG A 158 -27.63 9.71 -12.16
C ARG A 158 -28.10 11.17 -12.18
N LEU A 159 -27.58 11.96 -13.12
CA LEU A 159 -27.96 13.37 -13.28
C LEU A 159 -29.24 13.50 -14.06
N PHE A 160 -29.27 12.99 -15.28
CA PHE A 160 -30.46 12.90 -16.12
C PHE A 160 -30.28 11.79 -17.18
N ASP A 161 -31.38 11.19 -17.62
CA ASP A 161 -31.43 10.04 -18.53
C ASP A 161 -30.42 8.96 -18.12
N LYS A 162 -29.35 8.78 -18.90
CA LYS A 162 -28.28 7.80 -18.67
C LYS A 162 -26.96 8.46 -18.28
N LEU A 163 -26.93 9.78 -18.14
CA LEU A 163 -25.72 10.50 -17.72
C LEU A 163 -25.47 10.27 -16.22
N VAL A 164 -24.28 9.77 -15.90
CA VAL A 164 -23.89 9.44 -14.52
C VAL A 164 -22.67 10.25 -14.13
N LEU A 165 -22.74 10.89 -12.98
CA LEU A 165 -21.60 11.45 -12.27
C LEU A 165 -21.06 10.38 -11.30
N ARG A 166 -19.79 10.00 -11.48
CA ARG A 166 -19.05 9.21 -10.50
C ARG A 166 -18.13 10.14 -9.73
N THR A 167 -18.30 10.18 -8.43
CA THR A 167 -17.35 10.80 -7.49
C THR A 167 -16.54 9.70 -6.84
N HIS A 168 -15.21 9.80 -6.89
CA HIS A 168 -14.32 8.83 -6.27
C HIS A 168 -13.33 9.51 -5.35
N THR A 169 -13.07 8.90 -4.20
CA THR A 169 -12.12 9.41 -3.22
C THR A 169 -11.32 8.27 -2.58
N GLU A 170 -10.04 8.49 -2.39
CA GLU A 170 -9.14 7.59 -1.69
C GLU A 170 -8.28 8.36 -0.70
N PHE A 171 -8.04 7.73 0.45
CA PHE A 171 -7.10 8.19 1.48
C PHE A 171 -6.31 7.00 2.00
N GLY A 172 -5.06 7.23 2.32
CA GLY A 172 -4.23 6.24 2.97
C GLY A 172 -3.28 6.89 3.96
N PHE A 173 -3.08 6.21 5.07
CA PHE A 173 -2.20 6.61 6.15
C PHE A 173 -1.36 5.41 6.58
N LEU A 174 -0.06 5.59 6.62
CA LEU A 174 0.91 4.62 7.10
C LEU A 174 1.73 5.29 8.22
N GLY A 175 1.80 4.65 9.37
CA GLY A 175 2.54 5.18 10.51
C GLY A 175 3.22 4.10 11.32
N ALA A 176 4.09 4.52 12.23
CA ALA A 176 4.75 3.69 13.22
C ALA A 176 4.16 3.93 14.60
N PHE A 177 4.14 2.91 15.48
CA PHE A 177 3.75 3.08 16.87
C PHE A 177 4.88 3.72 17.69
N ASN A 178 6.13 3.52 17.26
CA ASN A 178 7.32 4.09 17.89
C ASN A 178 8.08 4.96 16.86
N ASN A 179 8.24 6.25 17.18
CA ASN A 179 8.89 7.21 16.28
C ASN A 179 10.39 6.96 16.12
N ASP A 180 11.07 6.41 17.13
CA ASP A 180 12.51 6.15 17.07
C ASP A 180 12.86 4.97 16.16
N ARG A 181 11.90 4.06 15.96
CA ARG A 181 11.99 3.02 14.93
C ARG A 181 11.78 3.58 13.54
N GLY A 182 10.94 4.60 13.43
CA GLY A 182 10.53 5.17 12.16
C GLY A 182 9.47 4.36 11.44
N VAL A 183 8.96 4.92 10.35
CA VAL A 183 7.96 4.25 9.49
C VAL A 183 8.67 3.22 8.61
N ILE A 184 8.05 2.04 8.48
CA ILE A 184 8.58 0.97 7.64
C ILE A 184 8.88 1.45 6.22
N PRO A 185 9.98 0.97 5.59
CA PRO A 185 10.39 1.46 4.28
C PRO A 185 9.52 0.96 3.13
N PHE A 186 8.77 -0.11 3.33
CA PHE A 186 7.86 -0.64 2.32
C PHE A 186 6.38 -0.38 2.68
N ASP A 187 5.45 -0.82 1.84
CA ASP A 187 4.04 -0.47 1.95
C ASP A 187 3.72 1.03 1.80
N ARG A 188 4.72 1.85 1.45
CA ARG A 188 4.54 3.27 1.19
C ARG A 188 3.79 3.50 -0.12
N PHE A 189 3.17 4.66 -0.23
CA PHE A 189 2.33 5.02 -1.36
C PHE A 189 3.14 5.75 -2.43
N PHE A 190 2.99 5.30 -3.68
CA PHE A 190 3.60 5.91 -4.85
C PHE A 190 2.50 6.37 -5.80
N LEU A 191 2.35 7.68 -5.97
CA LEU A 191 1.28 8.30 -6.74
C LEU A 191 1.73 8.68 -8.14
N GLY A 192 0.84 8.47 -9.10
CA GLY A 192 1.01 8.82 -10.49
C GLY A 192 1.01 7.61 -11.41
N GLY A 193 0.71 7.87 -12.69
CA GLY A 193 0.69 6.88 -13.75
C GLY A 193 -0.64 6.16 -13.93
N ASP A 194 -0.63 5.22 -14.85
CA ASP A 194 -1.80 4.44 -15.27
C ASP A 194 -2.09 3.23 -14.37
N GLY A 195 -1.20 2.93 -13.43
CA GLY A 195 -1.29 1.76 -12.56
C GLY A 195 -0.93 0.43 -13.22
N MET A 196 -0.53 0.43 -14.50
CA MET A 196 -0.21 -0.79 -15.25
C MET A 196 1.28 -1.14 -15.23
N SER A 197 2.13 -0.21 -14.91
CA SER A 197 3.55 -0.31 -15.24
C SER A 197 4.41 -1.04 -14.23
N GLN A 198 3.90 -1.50 -13.08
CA GLN A 198 4.81 -2.14 -12.13
C GLN A 198 4.14 -3.11 -11.16
N TYR A 199 4.33 -4.37 -11.43
CA TYR A 199 4.42 -5.36 -10.38
C TYR A 199 5.86 -5.34 -9.83
N ALA A 200 6.11 -4.54 -8.81
CA ALA A 200 7.35 -4.61 -8.08
C ALA A 200 7.14 -5.48 -6.84
N MET A 201 7.97 -6.51 -6.66
CA MET A 201 7.97 -7.36 -5.45
C MET A 201 8.45 -6.60 -4.21
N ASP A 202 8.71 -5.32 -4.37
CA ASP A 202 9.29 -4.46 -3.35
C ASP A 202 8.26 -3.88 -2.37
N GLY A 203 6.99 -4.32 -2.42
CA GLY A 203 5.94 -3.91 -1.49
C GLY A 203 5.44 -2.48 -1.69
N ARG A 204 5.80 -1.81 -2.79
CA ARG A 204 5.25 -0.50 -3.14
C ARG A 204 3.75 -0.61 -3.38
N GLU A 205 3.01 0.35 -2.88
CA GLU A 205 1.61 0.50 -3.24
C GLU A 205 1.45 1.63 -4.25
N THR A 206 1.24 1.28 -5.52
CA THR A 206 1.05 2.27 -6.59
C THR A 206 -0.38 2.76 -6.62
N ILE A 207 -0.56 4.06 -6.48
CA ILE A 207 -1.84 4.75 -6.60
C ILE A 207 -1.89 5.41 -7.97
N SER A 208 -2.69 4.84 -8.88
CA SER A 208 -2.83 5.39 -10.23
C SER A 208 -3.46 6.78 -10.20
N LEU A 209 -2.91 7.69 -10.97
CA LEU A 209 -3.46 9.03 -11.16
C LEU A 209 -3.27 9.41 -12.63
N ARG A 210 -4.37 9.45 -13.38
CA ARG A 210 -4.37 9.68 -14.82
C ARG A 210 -3.89 11.10 -15.13
N GLY A 211 -3.09 11.25 -16.17
CA GLY A 211 -2.51 12.54 -16.58
C GLY A 211 -1.17 12.86 -15.92
N TYR A 212 -0.69 12.03 -15.02
CA TYR A 212 0.60 12.19 -14.37
C TYR A 212 1.55 11.03 -14.72
N PRO A 213 2.86 11.30 -14.88
CA PRO A 213 3.84 10.23 -15.05
C PRO A 213 3.88 9.30 -13.84
N ASN A 214 4.37 8.08 -14.05
CA ASN A 214 4.47 7.08 -12.98
C ASN A 214 5.28 7.63 -11.79
N GLN A 215 4.69 7.54 -10.59
CA GLN A 215 5.29 7.92 -9.31
C GLN A 215 5.72 9.39 -9.19
N SER A 216 5.31 10.27 -10.12
CA SER A 216 5.76 11.66 -10.19
C SER A 216 5.28 12.55 -9.02
N LEU A 217 4.25 12.12 -8.30
CA LEU A 217 3.66 12.84 -7.16
C LEU A 217 4.08 12.25 -5.80
N SER A 218 5.16 11.48 -5.79
CA SER A 218 5.70 10.86 -4.58
C SER A 218 7.16 11.25 -4.41
N THR A 219 7.64 11.21 -3.17
CA THR A 219 9.08 11.27 -2.89
C THR A 219 9.77 9.99 -3.38
N GLN A 220 11.08 10.01 -3.48
CA GLN A 220 11.88 8.85 -3.90
C GLN A 220 11.61 7.62 -3.03
N ASP A 221 11.38 7.83 -1.74
CA ASP A 221 11.11 6.77 -0.76
C ASP A 221 9.63 6.41 -0.65
N GLY A 222 8.76 7.07 -1.42
CA GLY A 222 7.31 6.96 -1.32
C GLY A 222 6.71 7.77 -0.17
N SER A 223 5.42 8.00 -0.23
CA SER A 223 4.66 8.79 0.73
C SER A 223 4.06 7.93 1.82
N THR A 224 3.92 8.47 3.02
CA THR A 224 3.26 7.80 4.15
C THR A 224 1.77 8.14 4.26
N ILE A 225 1.36 9.23 3.63
CA ILE A 225 -0.02 9.69 3.58
C ILE A 225 -0.33 10.02 2.12
N TYR A 226 -1.53 9.72 1.67
CA TYR A 226 -2.01 10.20 0.37
C TYR A 226 -3.49 10.52 0.37
N ASN A 227 -3.87 11.37 -0.56
CA ASN A 227 -5.25 11.57 -0.97
C ASN A 227 -5.36 11.50 -2.49
N ARG A 228 -6.52 11.09 -2.96
CA ARG A 228 -6.89 11.09 -4.37
C ARG A 228 -8.37 11.39 -4.50
N PHE A 229 -8.71 12.29 -5.42
CA PHE A 229 -10.08 12.63 -5.80
C PHE A 229 -10.25 12.49 -7.30
N SER A 230 -11.39 11.98 -7.72
CA SER A 230 -11.75 11.89 -9.13
C SER A 230 -13.23 12.17 -9.32
N LEU A 231 -13.54 12.99 -10.31
CA LEU A 231 -14.89 13.22 -10.81
C LEU A 231 -14.94 12.71 -12.25
N GLU A 232 -15.88 11.83 -12.54
CA GLU A 232 -16.11 11.31 -13.89
C GLU A 232 -17.54 11.56 -14.34
N LEU A 233 -17.70 12.19 -15.48
CA LEU A 233 -18.98 12.27 -16.16
C LEU A 233 -19.03 11.17 -17.22
N ARG A 234 -19.98 10.25 -17.11
CA ARG A 234 -20.04 9.00 -17.87
C ARG A 234 -21.37 8.91 -18.61
N TYR A 235 -21.31 8.63 -19.93
CA TYR A 235 -22.49 8.44 -20.77
C TYR A 235 -22.41 7.13 -21.56
N PRO A 236 -23.39 6.21 -21.45
CA PRO A 236 -23.34 4.95 -22.16
C PRO A 236 -23.80 5.10 -23.61
N ILE A 237 -23.00 4.56 -24.53
CA ILE A 237 -23.36 4.45 -25.95
C ILE A 237 -24.17 3.16 -26.16
N THR A 238 -23.68 2.06 -25.59
CA THR A 238 -24.41 0.78 -25.54
C THR A 238 -24.04 0.00 -24.29
N LEU A 239 -25.01 -0.64 -23.65
CA LEU A 239 -24.83 -1.50 -22.47
C LEU A 239 -25.34 -2.94 -22.75
N LYS A 240 -25.25 -3.40 -23.98
CA LYS A 240 -25.65 -4.76 -24.36
C LYS A 240 -24.68 -5.80 -23.74
N PRO A 241 -25.16 -7.02 -23.44
CA PRO A 241 -24.29 -8.07 -22.89
C PRO A 241 -23.08 -8.39 -23.76
N ALA A 242 -23.22 -8.25 -25.10
CA ALA A 242 -22.13 -8.51 -26.04
C ALA A 242 -21.08 -7.42 -26.09
N ALA A 243 -21.43 -6.17 -25.75
CA ALA A 243 -20.50 -5.05 -25.73
C ALA A 243 -21.04 -3.90 -24.89
N SER A 244 -20.28 -3.48 -23.89
CA SER A 244 -20.53 -2.26 -23.11
C SER A 244 -19.57 -1.18 -23.57
N ILE A 245 -20.09 -0.15 -24.25
CA ILE A 245 -19.33 0.99 -24.76
C ILE A 245 -19.89 2.25 -24.12
N PHE A 246 -19.04 3.07 -23.54
CA PHE A 246 -19.42 4.35 -22.96
C PHE A 246 -18.30 5.37 -23.15
N GLY A 247 -18.67 6.64 -23.27
CA GLY A 247 -17.75 7.76 -23.20
C GLY A 247 -17.64 8.28 -21.77
N LEU A 248 -16.49 8.82 -21.42
CA LEU A 248 -16.29 9.50 -20.16
C LEU A 248 -15.36 10.71 -20.31
N THR A 249 -15.59 11.72 -19.48
CA THR A 249 -14.63 12.76 -19.19
C THR A 249 -14.36 12.80 -17.69
N PHE A 250 -13.17 13.20 -17.29
CA PHE A 250 -12.79 13.15 -15.89
C PHE A 250 -11.89 14.33 -15.49
N LEU A 251 -11.97 14.65 -14.19
CA LEU A 251 -11.03 15.48 -13.47
C LEU A 251 -10.45 14.62 -12.34
N GLU A 252 -9.14 14.65 -12.19
CA GLU A 252 -8.47 13.83 -11.19
C GLU A 252 -7.33 14.63 -10.53
N THR A 253 -7.26 14.56 -9.21
CA THR A 253 -6.22 15.19 -8.41
C THR A 253 -5.82 14.30 -7.25
N GLY A 254 -4.61 14.44 -6.78
CA GLY A 254 -4.11 13.69 -5.63
C GLY A 254 -2.69 14.12 -5.29
N GLN A 255 -2.30 13.85 -4.06
CA GLN A 255 -0.97 14.17 -3.57
C GLN A 255 -0.53 13.19 -2.50
N GLY A 256 0.79 12.97 -2.41
CA GLY A 256 1.44 12.23 -1.36
C GLY A 256 2.14 13.16 -0.37
N TYR A 257 2.16 12.78 0.91
CA TYR A 257 2.78 13.53 2.00
C TYR A 257 3.59 12.59 2.89
N ASN A 258 4.58 13.13 3.60
CA ASN A 258 5.42 12.35 4.51
C ASN A 258 5.07 12.57 5.99
N SER A 259 4.27 13.60 6.30
CA SER A 259 3.84 13.86 7.67
C SER A 259 2.42 14.43 7.72
N PHE A 260 1.75 14.24 8.87
CA PHE A 260 0.43 14.85 9.10
C PHE A 260 0.47 16.38 9.13
N ARG A 261 1.63 16.98 9.41
CA ARG A 261 1.79 18.45 9.40
C ARG A 261 1.74 19.02 7.98
N GLU A 262 2.15 18.24 7.00
CA GLU A 262 2.14 18.62 5.59
C GLU A 262 0.79 18.30 4.92
N PHE A 263 -0.04 17.46 5.57
CA PHE A 263 -1.29 17.00 5.00
C PHE A 263 -2.29 18.15 4.83
N ASN A 264 -2.48 18.56 3.58
CA ASN A 264 -3.49 19.53 3.18
C ASN A 264 -4.18 19.07 1.90
N PRO A 265 -5.34 18.41 2.00
CA PRO A 265 -5.99 17.77 0.85
C PRO A 265 -6.56 18.75 -0.17
N PHE A 266 -6.53 20.06 0.12
CA PHE A 266 -7.08 21.11 -0.75
C PHE A 266 -6.03 22.07 -1.31
N ASN A 267 -4.76 21.90 -0.95
CA ASN A 267 -3.62 22.61 -1.55
C ASN A 267 -2.87 21.62 -2.45
N GLY A 268 -3.31 21.51 -3.68
CA GLY A 268 -2.66 20.76 -4.74
C GLY A 268 -2.43 21.63 -5.96
#